data_d5cd6140fdd38a930238f762ddabc2e3
#
_entry.id   d5cd6140fdd38a930238f762ddabc2e3
#
_cell.length_a   1.000
_cell.length_b   1.000
_cell.length_c   1.000
_cell.angle_alpha   90.00
_cell.angle_beta   90.00
_cell.angle_gamma   90.00
#
_symmetry.space_group_name_H-M   'P 1'
#
loop_
_entity.id
_entity.type
_entity.pdbx_description
1 polymer ?
#
loop_
_entity_poly.entity_id
_entity_poly.type
_entity_poly.pdbx_seq_one_letter_code
_entity_poly.pdbx_strand_id
1 'polypeptide(L)'
;MELSGGECRRVELARAIINSPPILVLDELTSNLDEDTIWDIFHLLSELNRRGTTIIMATHAKKFVNLMRKRVITLVDGRIFGDVQKGRYGDVVSG
;
A
#
# COMPACT_ATOMS: atom_id res chain seq x y z
N MET A 1 -10.63 17.18 -19.00
CA MET A 1 -11.47 16.11 -18.46
C MET A 1 -11.06 15.81 -17.02
N GLU A 2 -12.00 15.90 -16.12
CA GLU A 2 -11.72 15.57 -14.72
C GLU A 2 -11.80 14.05 -14.53
N LEU A 3 -10.83 13.51 -13.82
CA LEU A 3 -10.82 12.11 -13.45
C LEU A 3 -11.38 11.94 -12.04
N SER A 4 -12.03 10.80 -11.78
CA SER A 4 -12.44 10.44 -10.44
C SER A 4 -11.19 10.22 -9.56
N GLY A 5 -11.33 10.23 -8.24
CA GLY A 5 -10.21 9.95 -7.34
C GLY A 5 -9.54 8.62 -7.66
N GLY A 6 -10.32 7.56 -7.96
CA GLY A 6 -9.80 6.27 -8.34
C GLY A 6 -9.04 6.27 -9.66
N GLU A 7 -9.57 7.00 -10.65
CA GLU A 7 -8.91 7.12 -11.96
C GLU A 7 -7.59 7.88 -11.84
N CYS A 8 -7.55 8.95 -11.05
CA CYS A 8 -6.30 9.68 -10.78
C CYS A 8 -5.25 8.79 -10.13
N ARG A 9 -5.63 7.97 -9.16
CA ARG A 9 -4.72 7.04 -8.50
C ARG A 9 -4.18 5.99 -9.47
N ARG A 10 -5.03 5.46 -10.35
CA ARG A 10 -4.62 4.50 -11.38
C ARG A 10 -3.62 5.11 -12.35
N VAL A 11 -3.84 6.37 -12.76
CA VAL A 11 -2.92 7.08 -13.64
C VAL A 11 -1.58 7.30 -12.97
N GLU A 12 -1.56 7.69 -11.70
CA GLU A 12 -0.33 7.85 -10.92
C GLU A 12 0.46 6.53 -10.86
N LEU A 13 -0.23 5.43 -10.59
CA LEU A 13 0.37 4.11 -10.54
C LEU A 13 0.89 3.67 -11.92
N ALA A 14 0.13 3.93 -12.97
CA ALA A 14 0.57 3.60 -14.33
C ALA A 14 1.86 4.31 -14.71
N ARG A 15 1.99 5.58 -14.32
CA ARG A 15 3.24 6.34 -14.53
C ARG A 15 4.41 5.72 -13.76
N ALA A 16 4.17 5.31 -12.54
CA ALA A 16 5.20 4.66 -11.72
C ALA A 16 5.63 3.32 -12.32
N ILE A 17 4.71 2.58 -12.92
CA ILE A 17 4.96 1.28 -13.55
C ILE A 17 5.80 1.37 -14.81
N ILE A 18 5.60 2.38 -15.63
CA ILE A 18 6.26 2.53 -16.93
C ILE A 18 7.78 2.37 -16.81
N ASN A 19 8.35 2.90 -15.76
CA ASN A 19 9.80 2.87 -15.54
C ASN A 19 10.27 1.67 -14.71
N SER A 20 9.37 0.79 -14.29
CA SER A 20 9.66 -0.39 -13.47
C SER A 20 10.64 -0.10 -12.33
N PRO A 21 10.35 0.84 -11.42
CA PRO A 21 11.28 1.22 -10.37
C PRO A 21 11.56 0.03 -9.45
N PRO A 22 12.79 -0.10 -8.92
CA PRO A 22 13.08 -1.17 -7.95
C PRO A 22 12.36 -0.95 -6.63
N ILE A 23 12.07 0.29 -6.26
CA ILE A 23 11.36 0.66 -5.03
C ILE A 23 10.27 1.66 -5.36
N LEU A 24 9.08 1.41 -4.85
CA LEU A 24 7.93 2.29 -4.98
C LEU A 24 7.47 2.69 -3.59
N VAL A 25 7.43 4.00 -3.32
CA VAL A 25 6.98 4.55 -2.04
C VAL A 25 5.65 5.25 -2.25
N LEU A 26 4.66 4.87 -1.48
CA LEU A 26 3.29 5.37 -1.61
C LEU A 26 2.80 5.91 -0.27
N ASP A 27 2.12 7.04 -0.31
CA ASP A 27 1.54 7.65 0.88
C ASP A 27 0.02 7.75 0.72
N GLU A 28 -0.69 7.01 1.55
CA GLU A 28 -2.15 6.99 1.68
C GLU A 28 -2.92 6.99 0.34
N LEU A 29 -2.74 5.93 -0.45
CA LEU A 29 -3.44 5.77 -1.72
C LEU A 29 -4.94 5.53 -1.60
N THR A 30 -5.42 5.20 -0.42
CA THR A 30 -6.77 4.68 -0.23
C THR A 30 -7.76 5.70 0.30
N SER A 31 -7.31 6.93 0.59
CA SER A 31 -8.17 7.98 1.12
C SER A 31 -9.26 8.37 0.12
N ASN A 32 -10.51 8.42 0.60
CA ASN A 32 -11.67 8.87 -0.16
C ASN A 32 -11.98 8.03 -1.43
N LEU A 33 -11.54 6.78 -1.45
CA LEU A 33 -11.83 5.85 -2.54
C LEU A 33 -12.84 4.81 -2.09
N ASP A 34 -13.66 4.34 -3.03
CA ASP A 34 -14.55 3.22 -2.78
C ASP A 34 -13.77 1.90 -2.67
N GLU A 35 -14.40 0.91 -2.06
CA GLU A 35 -13.75 -0.36 -1.78
C GLU A 35 -13.27 -1.09 -3.03
N ASP A 36 -14.08 -1.10 -4.09
CA ASP A 36 -13.71 -1.77 -5.34
C ASP A 36 -12.47 -1.15 -5.97
N THR A 37 -12.38 0.17 -5.95
CA THR A 37 -11.20 0.89 -6.46
C THR A 37 -9.97 0.58 -5.63
N ILE A 38 -10.12 0.51 -4.32
CA ILE A 38 -9.01 0.15 -3.42
C ILE A 38 -8.50 -1.26 -3.74
N TRP A 39 -9.40 -2.23 -3.95
CA TRP A 39 -9.02 -3.59 -4.33
C TRP A 39 -8.27 -3.62 -5.66
N ASP A 40 -8.73 -2.85 -6.65
CA ASP A 40 -8.04 -2.75 -7.94
C ASP A 40 -6.61 -2.25 -7.76
N ILE A 41 -6.42 -1.23 -6.92
CA ILE A 41 -5.10 -0.67 -6.61
C ILE A 41 -4.21 -1.74 -5.94
N PHE A 42 -4.72 -2.45 -4.95
CA PHE A 42 -3.94 -3.48 -4.27
C PHE A 42 -3.59 -4.66 -5.18
N HIS A 43 -4.48 -5.05 -6.09
CA HIS A 43 -4.16 -6.06 -7.09
C HIS A 43 -3.01 -5.62 -8.00
N LEU A 44 -3.03 -4.36 -8.43
CA LEU A 44 -1.97 -3.80 -9.24
C LEU A 44 -0.65 -3.77 -8.51
N LEU A 45 -0.65 -3.34 -7.24
CA LEU A 45 0.54 -3.32 -6.39
C LEU A 45 1.10 -4.73 -6.16
N SER A 46 0.23 -5.70 -5.95
CA SER A 46 0.64 -7.10 -5.78
C SER A 46 1.32 -7.63 -7.04
N GLU A 47 0.82 -7.26 -8.21
CA GLU A 47 1.43 -7.65 -9.48
C GLU A 47 2.83 -7.04 -9.64
N LEU A 48 2.98 -5.77 -9.32
CA LEU A 48 4.28 -5.10 -9.34
C LEU A 48 5.28 -5.75 -8.39
N ASN A 49 4.83 -6.06 -7.18
CA ASN A 49 5.66 -6.73 -6.18
C ASN A 49 6.13 -8.10 -6.67
N ARG A 50 5.25 -8.85 -7.31
CA ARG A 50 5.61 -10.14 -7.91
C ARG A 50 6.67 -10.01 -8.98
N ARG A 51 6.68 -8.91 -9.70
CA ARG A 51 7.67 -8.62 -10.75
C ARG A 51 9.01 -8.12 -10.21
N GLY A 52 9.13 -7.98 -8.88
CA GLY A 52 10.38 -7.60 -8.25
C GLY A 52 10.44 -6.18 -7.70
N THR A 53 9.36 -5.41 -7.78
CA THR A 53 9.32 -4.08 -7.17
C THR A 53 9.08 -4.20 -5.67
N THR A 54 9.93 -3.57 -4.87
CA THR A 54 9.71 -3.43 -3.44
C THR A 54 8.74 -2.27 -3.22
N ILE A 55 7.67 -2.51 -2.47
CA ILE A 55 6.65 -1.49 -2.22
C ILE A 55 6.62 -1.14 -0.76
N ILE A 56 6.73 0.16 -0.46
CA ILE A 56 6.58 0.71 0.88
C ILE A 56 5.36 1.61 0.85
N MET A 57 4.39 1.33 1.71
CA MET A 57 3.15 2.09 1.72
C MET A 57 2.78 2.51 3.13
N ALA A 58 2.56 3.81 3.31
CA ALA A 58 1.98 4.35 4.52
C ALA A 58 0.46 4.39 4.35
N THR A 59 -0.29 3.77 5.26
CA THR A 59 -1.74 3.69 5.11
C THR A 59 -2.44 3.54 6.46
N HIS A 60 -3.68 4.03 6.53
CA HIS A 60 -4.62 3.77 7.62
C HIS A 60 -5.69 2.76 7.21
N ALA A 61 -5.58 2.15 6.06
CA ALA A 61 -6.57 1.20 5.53
C ALA A 61 -6.47 -0.16 6.25
N LYS A 62 -6.90 -0.18 7.50
CA LYS A 62 -6.79 -1.30 8.43
C LYS A 62 -7.25 -2.63 7.86
N LYS A 63 -8.41 -2.64 7.21
CA LYS A 63 -8.99 -3.85 6.63
C LYS A 63 -8.05 -4.46 5.57
N PHE A 64 -7.50 -3.63 4.71
CA PHE A 64 -6.64 -4.10 3.62
C PHE A 64 -5.27 -4.55 4.13
N VAL A 65 -4.71 -3.85 5.11
CA VAL A 65 -3.48 -4.27 5.78
C VAL A 65 -3.65 -5.67 6.37
N ASN A 66 -4.76 -5.89 7.08
CA ASN A 66 -5.04 -7.17 7.72
C ASN A 66 -5.23 -8.32 6.72
N LEU A 67 -5.81 -8.02 5.57
CA LEU A 67 -6.04 -9.04 4.54
C LEU A 67 -4.80 -9.35 3.72
N MET A 68 -3.96 -8.37 3.46
CA MET A 68 -2.75 -8.55 2.66
C MET A 68 -1.66 -9.35 3.36
N ARG A 69 -1.60 -9.28 4.68
CA ARG A 69 -0.65 -10.08 5.50
C ARG A 69 0.82 -9.92 5.06
N LYS A 70 1.20 -8.69 4.77
CA LYS A 70 2.59 -8.34 4.46
C LYS A 70 3.31 -7.87 5.71
N ARG A 71 4.58 -7.52 5.58
CA ARG A 71 5.32 -6.93 6.70
C ARG A 71 4.67 -5.63 7.12
N VAL A 72 4.40 -5.50 8.41
CA VAL A 72 3.80 -4.31 9.00
C VAL A 72 4.77 -3.68 9.99
N ILE A 73 5.08 -2.42 9.75
CA ILE A 73 5.89 -1.61 10.67
C ILE A 73 4.94 -0.60 11.29
N THR A 74 4.78 -0.67 12.61
CA THR A 74 3.90 0.24 13.35
C THR A 74 4.71 1.37 13.93
N LEU A 75 4.34 2.61 13.55
CA LEU A 75 4.99 3.82 14.03
C LEU A 75 4.07 4.59 14.97
N VAL A 76 4.62 5.05 16.09
CA VAL A 76 3.92 5.93 17.03
C VAL A 76 4.88 7.05 17.43
N ASP A 77 4.46 8.30 17.25
CA ASP A 77 5.26 9.49 17.55
C ASP A 77 6.69 9.43 16.99
N GLY A 78 6.81 8.98 15.75
CA GLY A 78 8.08 8.91 15.05
C GLY A 78 8.98 7.75 15.48
N ARG A 79 8.48 6.81 16.29
CA ARG A 79 9.24 5.66 16.77
C ARG A 79 8.61 4.36 16.28
N ILE A 80 9.45 3.37 16.06
CA ILE A 80 8.97 2.03 15.69
C ILE A 80 8.55 1.28 16.95
N PHE A 81 7.27 0.94 17.02
CA PHE A 81 6.70 0.14 18.11
C PHE A 81 6.52 -1.33 17.74
N GLY A 82 6.49 -1.65 16.46
CA GLY A 82 6.33 -3.01 16.03
C GLY A 82 6.88 -3.21 14.62
N ASP A 83 7.33 -4.44 14.34
CA ASP A 83 7.78 -4.86 13.02
C ASP A 83 7.50 -6.35 12.90
N VAL A 84 6.43 -6.71 12.21
CA VAL A 84 5.93 -8.07 12.11
C VAL A 84 5.87 -8.49 10.65
N GLN A 85 6.48 -9.61 10.30
CA GLN A 85 6.64 -10.05 8.90
C GLN A 85 5.33 -10.34 8.18
N LYS A 86 4.37 -10.97 8.84
CA LYS A 86 3.03 -11.21 8.28
C LYS A 86 2.01 -10.62 9.25
N GLY A 87 2.08 -9.29 9.39
CA GLY A 87 1.39 -8.60 10.45
C GLY A 87 -0.01 -8.16 10.12
N ARG A 88 -0.67 -7.65 11.14
CA ARG A 88 -1.94 -6.95 11.07
C ARG A 88 -1.73 -5.50 11.49
N TYR A 89 -2.68 -4.65 11.14
CA TYR A 89 -2.61 -3.26 11.50
C TYR A 89 -2.49 -3.07 13.02
N GLY A 90 -1.49 -2.30 13.43
CA GLY A 90 -1.24 -2.02 14.83
C GLY A 90 -0.47 -3.09 15.59
N ASP A 91 -0.01 -4.14 14.93
CA ASP A 91 0.79 -5.18 15.58
C ASP A 91 2.10 -4.59 16.13
N VAL A 92 2.39 -4.90 17.37
CA VAL A 92 3.59 -4.42 18.07
C VAL A 92 4.50 -5.56 18.54
N VAL A 93 4.10 -6.79 18.30
CA VAL A 93 4.86 -7.98 18.71
C VAL A 93 5.42 -8.64 17.47
N SER A 94 6.72 -8.89 17.49
CA SER A 94 7.41 -9.64 16.46
C SER A 94 7.17 -11.14 16.71
N GLY A 95 6.58 -11.81 15.73
CA GLY A 95 6.31 -13.20 16.03
C GLY A 95 5.91 -14.02 14.87
#